data_8e7583bca06c24e045a742c2feb8b857
#
_entry.id   8e7583bca06c24e045a742c2feb8b857
#
_cell.length_a   1.000
_cell.length_b   1.000
_cell.length_c   1.000
_cell.angle_alpha   90.00
_cell.angle_beta   90.00
_cell.angle_gamma   90.00
#
_symmetry.space_group_name_H-M   'P 1'
#
loop_
_entity.id
_entity.type
_entity.pdbx_description
1 polymer ?
#
loop_
_entity_poly.entity_id
_entity_poly.type
_entity_poly.pdbx_seq_one_letter_code
_entity_poly.pdbx_strand_id
1 'polypeptide(L)'
;MKHLKIFVAVLLLFTAGTPAMADNEPDNDNKENYEEIDNYDFIYDNEDYGEDMQFSQIDDMLDEAFSHLGARYRRGMSGPNAFDCSGFTSYVFKNMGIELNRSSRAQYTQGEAVNKDELRTGDLVFFTGSSTRGPIGHVGIVVDVDPISGSFNFIHASTTGVRVSNSKERYYSRRYVGARRVLQ
;
A
#
# COMPACT_ATOMS: atom_id res chain seq x y z
N MET A 1 -6.23 -4.76 -29.66
CA MET A 1 -6.74 -3.42 -30.04
C MET A 1 -6.03 -2.43 -29.14
N LYS A 2 -5.24 -1.51 -29.75
CA LYS A 2 -4.34 -0.59 -29.02
C LYS A 2 -5.15 0.60 -28.51
N HIS A 3 -5.16 0.84 -27.23
CA HIS A 3 -5.74 2.06 -26.66
C HIS A 3 -4.78 3.23 -26.83
N LEU A 4 -5.15 4.14 -27.70
CA LEU A 4 -4.47 5.41 -28.00
C LEU A 4 -4.76 6.41 -26.90
N LYS A 5 -3.72 6.77 -26.12
CA LYS A 5 -3.80 7.88 -25.14
C LYS A 5 -3.66 9.21 -25.87
N ILE A 6 -4.73 9.99 -25.90
CA ILE A 6 -4.75 11.34 -26.46
C ILE A 6 -4.21 12.31 -25.41
N PHE A 7 -2.99 12.85 -25.66
CA PHE A 7 -2.47 14.00 -24.93
C PHE A 7 -3.05 15.28 -25.55
N VAL A 8 -3.84 16.02 -24.78
CA VAL A 8 -4.27 17.37 -25.15
C VAL A 8 -3.21 18.35 -24.63
N ALA A 9 -2.39 18.88 -25.54
CA ALA A 9 -1.48 19.97 -25.27
C ALA A 9 -2.25 21.30 -25.38
N VAL A 10 -2.38 22.02 -24.27
CA VAL A 10 -2.89 23.40 -24.28
C VAL A 10 -1.72 24.35 -24.50
N LEU A 11 -1.67 24.94 -25.70
CA LEU A 11 -0.70 25.96 -26.08
C LEU A 11 -1.24 27.35 -25.68
N LEU A 12 -0.68 27.97 -24.65
CA LEU A 12 -0.94 29.37 -24.30
C LEU A 12 0.06 30.27 -25.03
N LEU A 13 -0.45 31.03 -26.01
CA LEU A 13 0.27 32.09 -26.70
C LEU A 13 0.27 33.33 -25.80
N PHE A 14 1.44 33.75 -25.32
CA PHE A 14 1.66 35.07 -24.75
C PHE A 14 2.09 36.03 -25.87
N THR A 15 1.25 37.02 -26.15
CA THR A 15 1.59 38.15 -26.98
C THR A 15 2.27 39.22 -26.13
N ALA A 16 3.48 39.61 -26.54
CA ALA A 16 4.22 40.74 -25.99
C ALA A 16 3.59 42.05 -26.44
N GLY A 17 3.32 42.93 -25.51
CA GLY A 17 2.99 44.31 -25.75
C GLY A 17 3.74 45.19 -24.76
N THR A 18 4.77 45.92 -25.22
CA THR A 18 5.37 47.05 -24.52
C THR A 18 4.60 48.30 -24.85
N PRO A 19 4.42 49.23 -23.88
CA PRO A 19 4.80 50.63 -24.13
C PRO A 19 5.54 51.31 -22.98
N ALA A 20 6.46 52.04 -23.40
CA ALA A 20 7.14 53.29 -23.04
C ALA A 20 6.87 54.01 -21.70
N MET A 21 7.98 54.51 -21.23
CA MET A 21 8.30 55.43 -20.13
C MET A 21 7.33 56.59 -19.90
N ALA A 22 7.16 56.94 -18.61
CA ALA A 22 7.04 58.29 -18.13
C ALA A 22 7.51 58.39 -16.68
N ASP A 23 8.54 59.16 -16.46
CA ASP A 23 9.09 59.60 -15.18
C ASP A 23 8.04 60.41 -14.41
N ASN A 24 7.92 60.16 -13.11
CA ASN A 24 7.57 61.16 -12.10
C ASN A 24 7.77 60.54 -10.71
N GLU A 25 8.85 60.94 -10.05
CA GLU A 25 8.89 60.93 -8.59
C GLU A 25 8.00 62.03 -8.02
N PRO A 26 7.38 61.80 -6.87
CA PRO A 26 7.68 62.64 -5.72
C PRO A 26 7.84 61.85 -4.42
N ASP A 27 8.80 62.39 -3.64
CA ASP A 27 8.98 62.18 -2.22
C ASP A 27 7.70 61.90 -1.44
N ASN A 28 7.71 60.91 -0.62
CA ASN A 28 7.01 60.96 0.65
C ASN A 28 7.63 59.99 1.70
N ASP A 29 8.34 60.62 2.63
CA ASP A 29 8.70 60.04 3.90
C ASP A 29 7.46 59.48 4.61
N ASN A 30 7.31 58.17 4.61
CA ASN A 30 6.49 57.48 5.58
C ASN A 30 7.23 56.25 6.06
N LYS A 31 7.99 56.44 7.15
CA LYS A 31 8.51 55.38 7.97
C LYS A 31 7.32 54.68 8.63
N GLU A 32 6.70 53.75 7.95
CA GLU A 32 5.86 52.77 8.59
C GLU A 32 6.73 51.64 9.11
N ASN A 33 6.68 51.53 10.40
CA ASN A 33 7.23 50.53 11.30
C ASN A 33 6.79 49.15 10.81
N TYR A 34 7.66 48.44 10.10
CA TYR A 34 7.49 47.01 9.89
C TYR A 34 7.94 46.35 11.18
N GLU A 35 6.99 46.09 12.09
CA GLU A 35 7.19 45.12 13.13
C GLU A 35 7.55 43.78 12.45
N GLU A 36 8.78 43.32 12.66
CA GLU A 36 9.22 42.00 12.38
C GLU A 36 8.19 41.03 13.00
N ILE A 37 7.31 40.47 12.20
CA ILE A 37 6.54 39.29 12.61
C ILE A 37 7.48 38.09 12.43
N ASP A 38 8.49 38.03 13.32
CA ASP A 38 9.18 36.80 13.63
C ASP A 38 8.22 35.92 14.39
N ASN A 39 7.77 34.92 13.75
CA ASN A 39 7.35 33.63 14.25
C ASN A 39 6.10 33.10 13.53
N TYR A 40 6.22 32.83 12.24
CA TYR A 40 5.46 31.71 11.71
C TYR A 40 6.22 30.44 12.12
N ASP A 41 6.02 30.00 13.34
CA ASP A 41 6.08 28.59 13.67
C ASP A 41 5.03 27.90 12.80
N PHE A 42 5.45 27.53 11.59
CA PHE A 42 4.76 26.53 10.81
C PHE A 42 4.88 25.24 11.64
N ILE A 43 3.94 25.05 12.54
CA ILE A 43 3.66 23.74 13.13
C ILE A 43 3.23 22.88 11.94
N TYR A 44 4.23 22.28 11.27
CA TYR A 44 3.97 21.15 10.40
C TYR A 44 3.41 20.07 11.31
N ASP A 45 2.11 19.85 11.19
CA ASP A 45 1.44 18.72 11.83
C ASP A 45 2.09 17.46 11.26
N ASN A 46 3.01 16.88 12.02
CA ASN A 46 3.79 15.70 11.61
C ASN A 46 2.90 14.45 11.42
N GLU A 47 1.61 14.55 11.71
CA GLU A 47 0.65 13.46 11.53
C GLU A 47 0.31 13.23 10.04
N ASP A 48 0.25 14.30 9.22
CA ASP A 48 -0.10 14.20 7.78
C ASP A 48 1.00 13.50 6.95
N TYR A 49 2.28 13.73 7.28
CA TYR A 49 3.39 13.05 6.58
C TYR A 49 3.48 11.55 6.88
N GLY A 50 2.98 11.10 8.02
CA GLY A 50 2.99 9.70 8.41
C GLY A 50 1.99 8.87 7.60
N GLU A 51 0.81 9.39 7.36
CA GLU A 51 -0.22 8.72 6.56
C GLU A 51 0.19 8.61 5.09
N ASP A 52 0.70 9.68 4.48
CA ASP A 52 1.16 9.68 3.09
C ASP A 52 2.32 8.68 2.87
N MET A 53 3.26 8.57 3.81
CA MET A 53 4.34 7.60 3.73
C MET A 53 3.86 6.16 3.88
N GLN A 54 2.88 5.92 4.74
CA GLN A 54 2.28 4.59 4.93
C GLN A 54 1.48 4.15 3.71
N PHE A 55 0.71 5.04 3.08
CA PHE A 55 0.01 4.77 1.82
C PHE A 55 1.00 4.40 0.71
N SER A 56 2.09 5.15 0.56
CA SER A 56 3.15 4.84 -0.41
C SER A 56 3.75 3.45 -0.19
N GLN A 57 4.03 3.05 1.05
CA GLN A 57 4.59 1.73 1.36
C GLN A 57 3.60 0.59 1.05
N ILE A 58 2.30 0.79 1.28
CA ILE A 58 1.27 -0.21 0.97
C ILE A 58 1.15 -0.38 -0.54
N ASP A 59 1.17 0.72 -1.31
CA ASP A 59 1.11 0.68 -2.76
C ASP A 59 2.34 -0.04 -3.35
N ASP A 60 3.54 0.29 -2.90
CA ASP A 60 4.77 -0.39 -3.31
C ASP A 60 4.74 -1.89 -2.99
N MET A 61 4.21 -2.27 -1.81
CA MET A 61 4.04 -3.66 -1.41
C MET A 61 3.05 -4.40 -2.31
N LEU A 62 1.92 -3.75 -2.65
CA LEU A 62 0.93 -4.32 -3.56
C LEU A 62 1.48 -4.47 -4.97
N ASP A 63 2.17 -3.48 -5.49
CA ASP A 63 2.80 -3.52 -6.82
C ASP A 63 3.79 -4.69 -6.90
N GLU A 64 4.64 -4.86 -5.88
CA GLU A 64 5.52 -6.02 -5.78
C GLU A 64 4.73 -7.33 -5.77
N ALA A 65 3.69 -7.43 -4.92
CA ALA A 65 2.88 -8.63 -4.84
C ALA A 65 2.18 -8.96 -6.15
N PHE A 66 1.60 -7.96 -6.82
CA PHE A 66 0.90 -8.12 -8.10
C PHE A 66 1.84 -8.44 -9.27
N SER A 67 3.11 -7.98 -9.22
CA SER A 67 4.12 -8.31 -10.23
C SER A 67 4.36 -9.82 -10.36
N HIS A 68 4.05 -10.58 -9.32
CA HIS A 68 4.21 -12.03 -9.26
C HIS A 68 2.96 -12.84 -9.62
N LEU A 69 1.88 -12.20 -10.08
CA LEU A 69 0.66 -12.93 -10.49
C LEU A 69 0.99 -14.04 -11.51
N GLY A 70 0.45 -15.23 -11.27
CA GLY A 70 0.70 -16.42 -12.11
C GLY A 70 2.02 -17.14 -11.82
N ALA A 71 2.90 -16.62 -10.96
CA ALA A 71 4.12 -17.30 -10.57
C ALA A 71 3.81 -18.68 -9.97
N ARG A 72 4.66 -19.69 -10.30
CA ARG A 72 4.40 -21.08 -9.94
C ARG A 72 4.42 -21.33 -8.44
N TYR A 73 3.54 -22.20 -7.98
CA TYR A 73 3.64 -22.74 -6.63
C TYR A 73 4.69 -23.84 -6.54
N ARG A 74 5.58 -23.74 -5.58
CA ARG A 74 6.50 -24.83 -5.22
C ARG A 74 6.80 -24.78 -3.73
N ARG A 75 6.49 -25.87 -3.04
CA ARG A 75 6.73 -25.98 -1.60
C ARG A 75 8.20 -25.73 -1.26
N GLY A 76 8.45 -24.92 -0.23
CA GLY A 76 9.79 -24.56 0.24
C GLY A 76 10.46 -23.41 -0.53
N MET A 77 9.82 -22.86 -1.56
CA MET A 77 10.39 -21.76 -2.36
C MET A 77 9.92 -20.40 -1.84
N SER A 78 10.84 -19.40 -1.94
CA SER A 78 10.62 -18.02 -1.51
C SER A 78 10.98 -17.02 -2.60
N GLY A 79 10.69 -17.34 -3.88
CA GLY A 79 10.88 -16.47 -5.02
C GLY A 79 12.27 -16.51 -5.66
N PRO A 80 12.49 -15.67 -6.71
CA PRO A 80 11.45 -14.93 -7.44
C PRO A 80 10.65 -15.82 -8.42
N ASN A 81 11.17 -16.99 -8.84
CA ASN A 81 10.58 -17.80 -9.91
C ASN A 81 9.45 -18.74 -9.46
N ALA A 82 9.38 -19.03 -8.18
CA ALA A 82 8.34 -19.87 -7.59
C ALA A 82 8.21 -19.58 -6.08
N PHE A 83 7.03 -19.80 -5.53
CA PHE A 83 6.72 -19.53 -4.14
C PHE A 83 5.90 -20.64 -3.52
N ASP A 84 6.08 -20.88 -2.21
CA ASP A 84 4.98 -21.36 -1.37
C ASP A 84 4.28 -20.18 -0.68
N CYS A 85 3.20 -20.43 0.06
CA CYS A 85 2.37 -19.36 0.61
C CYS A 85 3.14 -18.39 1.53
N SER A 86 3.90 -18.91 2.48
CA SER A 86 4.69 -18.09 3.40
C SER A 86 5.99 -17.58 2.78
N GLY A 87 6.51 -18.26 1.77
CA GLY A 87 7.64 -17.78 0.98
C GLY A 87 7.27 -16.56 0.13
N PHE A 88 6.04 -16.53 -0.39
CA PHE A 88 5.51 -15.39 -1.12
C PHE A 88 5.38 -14.16 -0.21
N THR A 89 4.71 -14.28 0.93
CA THR A 89 4.57 -13.19 1.89
C THR A 89 5.93 -12.70 2.40
N SER A 90 6.85 -13.63 2.76
CA SER A 90 8.21 -13.25 3.18
C SER A 90 8.98 -12.48 2.11
N TYR A 91 8.82 -12.86 0.84
CA TYR A 91 9.49 -12.18 -0.27
C TYR A 91 8.98 -10.75 -0.45
N VAL A 92 7.66 -10.57 -0.50
CA VAL A 92 7.03 -9.24 -0.65
C VAL A 92 7.41 -8.32 0.51
N PHE A 93 7.27 -8.76 1.74
CA PHE A 93 7.58 -7.93 2.93
C PHE A 93 9.07 -7.65 3.09
N LYS A 94 9.95 -8.54 2.63
CA LYS A 94 11.40 -8.30 2.64
C LYS A 94 11.78 -7.10 1.77
N ASN A 95 11.12 -6.91 0.63
CA ASN A 95 11.33 -5.73 -0.22
C ASN A 95 10.91 -4.42 0.45
N MET A 96 10.02 -4.51 1.46
CA MET A 96 9.64 -3.39 2.34
C MET A 96 10.53 -3.28 3.60
N GLY A 97 11.62 -4.03 3.68
CA GLY A 97 12.52 -4.04 4.84
C GLY A 97 11.98 -4.83 6.04
N ILE A 98 10.90 -5.59 5.90
CA ILE A 98 10.27 -6.36 6.98
C ILE A 98 10.62 -7.84 6.84
N GLU A 99 11.27 -8.40 7.84
CA GLU A 99 11.61 -9.82 7.88
C GLU A 99 10.49 -10.65 8.51
N LEU A 100 9.84 -11.48 7.69
CA LEU A 100 8.86 -12.45 8.15
C LEU A 100 9.49 -13.83 8.36
N ASN A 101 8.99 -14.53 9.37
CA ASN A 101 9.35 -15.93 9.61
C ASN A 101 9.03 -16.82 8.40
N ARG A 102 9.80 -17.89 8.23
CA ARG A 102 9.69 -18.76 7.04
C ARG A 102 8.36 -19.51 6.92
N SER A 103 7.69 -19.84 7.98
CA SER A 103 6.44 -20.62 7.93
C SER A 103 5.22 -19.80 8.29
N SER A 104 4.07 -20.07 7.66
CA SER A 104 2.80 -19.37 7.94
C SER A 104 2.40 -19.45 9.42
N ARG A 105 2.70 -20.56 10.10
CA ARG A 105 2.44 -20.69 11.53
C ARG A 105 3.30 -19.75 12.37
N ALA A 106 4.57 -19.59 12.01
CA ALA A 106 5.47 -18.66 12.70
C ALA A 106 5.17 -17.20 12.35
N GLN A 107 4.76 -16.89 11.11
CA GLN A 107 4.27 -15.56 10.73
C GLN A 107 3.04 -15.14 11.54
N TYR A 108 2.18 -16.09 11.90
CA TYR A 108 1.01 -15.80 12.74
C TYR A 108 1.35 -15.31 14.15
N THR A 109 2.58 -15.45 14.59
CA THR A 109 3.06 -14.92 15.89
C THR A 109 3.78 -13.57 15.77
N GLN A 110 3.86 -13.00 14.58
CA GLN A 110 4.49 -11.70 14.33
C GLN A 110 3.44 -10.59 14.16
N GLY A 111 3.81 -9.38 14.52
CA GLY A 111 2.94 -8.22 14.44
C GLY A 111 1.75 -8.25 15.39
N GLU A 112 0.86 -7.30 15.21
CA GLU A 112 -0.34 -7.14 16.03
C GLU A 112 -1.48 -8.04 15.55
N ALA A 113 -2.26 -8.55 16.50
CA ALA A 113 -3.48 -9.30 16.16
C ALA A 113 -4.56 -8.32 15.68
N VAL A 114 -5.16 -8.61 14.53
CA VAL A 114 -6.21 -7.78 13.92
C VAL A 114 -7.52 -8.53 13.94
N ASN A 115 -8.58 -7.86 14.45
CA ASN A 115 -9.94 -8.38 14.34
C ASN A 115 -10.42 -8.34 12.89
N LYS A 116 -11.34 -9.22 12.54
CA LYS A 116 -11.80 -9.33 11.15
C LYS A 116 -12.49 -8.06 10.62
N ASP A 117 -13.13 -7.30 11.48
CA ASP A 117 -13.81 -6.02 11.21
C ASP A 117 -12.85 -4.81 11.14
N GLU A 118 -11.60 -5.01 11.56
CA GLU A 118 -10.54 -3.99 11.54
C GLU A 118 -9.50 -4.26 10.44
N LEU A 119 -9.76 -5.23 9.56
CA LEU A 119 -8.86 -5.57 8.45
C LEU A 119 -8.62 -4.38 7.54
N ARG A 120 -7.36 -4.25 7.11
CA ARG A 120 -6.92 -3.24 6.13
C ARG A 120 -6.04 -3.89 5.07
N THR A 121 -5.89 -3.20 3.97
CA THR A 121 -4.91 -3.54 2.94
C THR A 121 -3.52 -3.67 3.57
N GLY A 122 -2.77 -4.72 3.17
CA GLY A 122 -1.46 -5.04 3.73
C GLY A 122 -1.46 -6.01 4.91
N ASP A 123 -2.60 -6.25 5.57
CA ASP A 123 -2.68 -7.23 6.65
C ASP A 123 -2.41 -8.66 6.14
N LEU A 124 -1.73 -9.46 6.95
CA LEU A 124 -1.59 -10.89 6.70
C LEU A 124 -2.82 -11.63 7.19
N VAL A 125 -3.41 -12.46 6.33
CA VAL A 125 -4.57 -13.31 6.65
C VAL A 125 -4.19 -14.78 6.63
N PHE A 126 -4.63 -15.52 7.64
CA PHE A 126 -4.21 -16.89 7.89
C PHE A 126 -5.37 -17.87 7.84
N PHE A 127 -5.08 -19.03 7.30
CA PHE A 127 -6.07 -20.08 7.11
C PHE A 127 -5.51 -21.43 7.58
N THR A 128 -6.41 -22.33 7.98
CA THR A 128 -6.02 -23.73 8.23
C THR A 128 -5.53 -24.39 6.94
N GLY A 129 -4.70 -25.42 7.07
CA GLY A 129 -4.15 -26.17 5.93
C GLY A 129 -5.19 -27.07 5.24
N SER A 130 -4.86 -28.35 5.10
CA SER A 130 -5.71 -29.33 4.41
C SER A 130 -7.03 -29.63 5.12
N SER A 131 -7.10 -29.46 6.44
CA SER A 131 -8.29 -29.69 7.27
C SER A 131 -8.88 -28.37 7.76
N THR A 132 -10.20 -28.24 7.80
CA THR A 132 -10.90 -27.06 8.33
C THR A 132 -10.75 -26.88 9.85
N ARG A 133 -10.30 -27.87 10.57
CA ARG A 133 -10.01 -27.85 12.01
C ARG A 133 -8.54 -28.09 12.31
N GLY A 134 -7.69 -28.02 11.30
CA GLY A 134 -6.25 -28.24 11.42
C GLY A 134 -5.47 -27.03 11.87
N PRO A 135 -4.17 -27.16 12.03
CA PRO A 135 -3.29 -26.03 12.30
C PRO A 135 -3.23 -25.07 11.11
N ILE A 136 -2.74 -23.85 11.36
CA ILE A 136 -2.43 -22.89 10.31
C ILE A 136 -1.47 -23.53 9.30
N GLY A 137 -1.82 -23.41 8.04
CA GLY A 137 -1.06 -23.98 6.93
C GLY A 137 -1.08 -23.12 5.67
N HIS A 138 -1.70 -21.92 5.74
CA HIS A 138 -1.76 -21.01 4.62
C HIS A 138 -1.81 -19.55 5.08
N VAL A 139 -1.29 -18.66 4.23
CA VAL A 139 -1.23 -17.21 4.46
C VAL A 139 -1.36 -16.46 3.14
N GLY A 140 -1.93 -15.28 3.18
CA GLY A 140 -1.98 -14.30 2.09
C GLY A 140 -1.95 -12.88 2.61
N ILE A 141 -1.91 -11.91 1.71
CA ILE A 141 -1.88 -10.47 1.97
C ILE A 141 -3.21 -9.87 1.53
N VAL A 142 -3.89 -9.11 2.39
CA VAL A 142 -5.12 -8.41 2.04
C VAL A 142 -4.82 -7.33 1.01
N VAL A 143 -5.58 -7.32 -0.08
CA VAL A 143 -5.47 -6.31 -1.16
C VAL A 143 -6.59 -5.28 -1.11
N ASP A 144 -7.76 -5.66 -0.64
CA ASP A 144 -8.89 -4.76 -0.39
C ASP A 144 -9.90 -5.38 0.59
N VAL A 145 -10.71 -4.52 1.20
CA VAL A 145 -11.79 -4.89 2.11
C VAL A 145 -13.08 -4.19 1.68
N ASP A 146 -14.15 -4.95 1.50
CA ASP A 146 -15.47 -4.41 1.28
C ASP A 146 -16.07 -3.92 2.63
N PRO A 147 -16.25 -2.61 2.82
CA PRO A 147 -16.67 -2.05 4.10
C PRO A 147 -18.12 -2.41 4.46
N ILE A 148 -18.95 -2.79 3.48
CA ILE A 148 -20.36 -3.12 3.71
C ILE A 148 -20.50 -4.57 4.18
N SER A 149 -19.80 -5.50 3.52
CA SER A 149 -19.97 -6.94 3.79
C SER A 149 -18.87 -7.52 4.69
N GLY A 150 -17.80 -6.77 4.98
CA GLY A 150 -16.62 -7.25 5.69
C GLY A 150 -15.90 -8.40 4.97
N SER A 151 -16.17 -8.58 3.67
CA SER A 151 -15.40 -9.51 2.86
C SER A 151 -14.14 -8.85 2.35
N PHE A 152 -13.11 -9.63 2.11
CA PHE A 152 -11.84 -9.13 1.63
C PHE A 152 -11.30 -9.98 0.49
N ASN A 153 -10.56 -9.33 -0.40
CA ASN A 153 -9.71 -9.99 -1.37
C ASN A 153 -8.29 -10.08 -0.82
N PHE A 154 -7.59 -11.13 -1.17
CA PHE A 154 -6.21 -11.33 -0.75
C PHE A 154 -5.38 -12.01 -1.83
N ILE A 155 -4.13 -11.58 -1.97
CA ILE A 155 -3.16 -12.19 -2.89
C ILE A 155 -2.32 -13.22 -2.14
N HIS A 156 -2.11 -14.37 -2.75
CA HIS A 156 -1.39 -15.48 -2.12
C HIS A 156 -0.83 -16.46 -3.15
N ALA A 157 0.21 -17.22 -2.77
CA ALA A 157 0.64 -18.37 -3.57
C ALA A 157 -0.24 -19.59 -3.25
N SER A 158 -1.20 -19.85 -4.13
CA SER A 158 -2.03 -21.07 -4.11
C SER A 158 -1.31 -22.23 -4.82
N THR A 159 -1.82 -23.45 -4.69
CA THR A 159 -1.28 -24.61 -5.42
C THR A 159 -1.36 -24.45 -6.95
N THR A 160 -2.17 -23.54 -7.45
CA THR A 160 -2.31 -23.19 -8.88
C THR A 160 -1.47 -21.99 -9.31
N GLY A 161 -0.69 -21.41 -8.39
CA GLY A 161 0.15 -20.23 -8.60
C GLY A 161 -0.30 -19.04 -7.75
N VAL A 162 0.44 -17.94 -7.89
CA VAL A 162 0.10 -16.67 -7.24
C VAL A 162 -1.17 -16.10 -7.86
N ARG A 163 -2.16 -15.81 -7.02
CA ARG A 163 -3.47 -15.30 -7.46
C ARG A 163 -4.16 -14.50 -6.38
N VAL A 164 -5.15 -13.72 -6.78
CA VAL A 164 -6.11 -13.11 -5.85
C VAL A 164 -7.28 -14.06 -5.63
N SER A 165 -7.74 -14.16 -4.39
CA SER A 165 -8.91 -14.91 -3.96
C SER A 165 -9.79 -14.08 -3.05
N ASN A 166 -11.08 -14.41 -2.96
CA ASN A 166 -12.02 -13.74 -2.08
C ASN A 166 -12.29 -14.56 -0.81
N SER A 167 -12.41 -13.89 0.33
CA SER A 167 -12.70 -14.52 1.63
C SER A 167 -14.03 -15.27 1.68
N LYS A 168 -14.98 -14.94 0.80
CA LYS A 168 -16.28 -15.64 0.67
C LYS A 168 -16.18 -16.94 -0.13
N GLU A 169 -15.07 -17.20 -0.84
CA GLU A 169 -14.88 -18.49 -1.51
C GLU A 169 -15.05 -19.62 -0.50
N ARG A 170 -15.84 -20.64 -0.84
CA ARG A 170 -16.20 -21.75 0.05
C ARG A 170 -14.99 -22.40 0.74
N TYR A 171 -13.85 -22.41 0.07
CA TYR A 171 -12.62 -22.95 0.60
C TYR A 171 -12.07 -22.10 1.75
N TYR A 172 -11.97 -20.78 1.56
CA TYR A 172 -11.36 -19.84 2.51
C TYR A 172 -12.28 -19.44 3.65
N SER A 173 -13.59 -19.26 3.36
CA SER A 173 -14.57 -18.89 4.39
C SER A 173 -14.65 -19.88 5.56
N ARG A 174 -14.36 -21.17 5.29
CA ARG A 174 -14.37 -22.23 6.29
C ARG A 174 -13.03 -22.44 7.00
N ARG A 175 -11.98 -21.77 6.55
CA ARG A 175 -10.59 -21.97 7.00
C ARG A 175 -9.94 -20.75 7.61
N TYR A 176 -10.59 -19.60 7.58
CA TYR A 176 -10.07 -18.39 8.18
C TYR A 176 -9.79 -18.60 9.67
N VAL A 177 -8.60 -18.17 10.12
CA VAL A 177 -8.13 -18.31 11.50
C VAL A 177 -8.00 -16.95 12.17
N GLY A 178 -7.47 -15.95 11.48
CA GLY A 178 -7.22 -14.63 12.00
C GLY A 178 -6.28 -13.83 11.09
N ALA A 179 -5.92 -12.64 11.54
CA ALA A 179 -5.03 -11.76 10.81
C ALA A 179 -3.93 -11.15 11.70
N ARG A 180 -2.89 -10.62 11.05
CA ARG A 180 -1.78 -9.92 11.68
C ARG A 180 -1.42 -8.69 10.87
N ARG A 181 -1.14 -7.56 11.56
CA ARG A 181 -0.59 -6.34 11.00
C ARG A 181 0.88 -6.26 11.34
N VAL A 182 1.73 -6.18 10.32
CA VAL A 182 3.19 -6.09 10.44
C VAL A 182 3.76 -4.81 9.84
N LEU A 183 2.99 -4.13 8.98
CA LEU A 183 3.21 -2.73 8.58
C LEU A 183 2.50 -1.83 9.60
N GLN A 184 3.21 -0.86 10.12
CA GLN A 184 2.70 0.16 11.06
C GLN A 184 2.84 1.53 10.42
#